data_3bf08220e7fcb4a37f8131a340d5560f
#
_entry.id   3bf08220e7fcb4a37f8131a340d5560f
#
_cell.length_a   1.000
_cell.length_b   1.000
_cell.length_c   1.000
_cell.angle_alpha   90.00
_cell.angle_beta   90.00
_cell.angle_gamma   90.00
#
_symmetry.space_group_name_H-M   'P 1'
#
loop_
_entity.id
_entity.type
_entity.pdbx_description
1 polymer ?
#
loop_
_entity_poly.entity_id
_entity_poly.type
_entity_poly.pdbx_seq_one_letter_code
_entity_poly.pdbx_strand_id
1 'polypeptide(L)'
;MNPIVVREYEKIGIKGASKTDIDKNKFNKLKEFIKTNKLDEDPKFFEVYKDYIIPQNFIGSINIDNISIEIFPKIPLVKDNENHKKERFLEILEYVETFNENIYENLEIGNENMPILEFFISNFIEEVEKIVKKGLVYSYINKSENILYFKGKLDLPNHIKYNIIENRFFMNFDEFSINSMENCLLKLALEKIKNISSNIENTDKIHKLLIQFEDIETSGLNPVHLFKKILYNKKNEFYKKSLNLAKFFLLDESPYSIFFNDKREVTGVFFPMETIYESYIANKLKQLINKQISIKIQDDS
;
A
#
# COMPACT_ATOMS: atom_id res chain seq x y z
N MET A 1 2.98 -8.09 19.80
CA MET A 1 3.37 -7.01 20.74
C MET A 1 2.37 -5.90 20.61
N ASN A 2 1.93 -5.30 21.73
CA ASN A 2 1.02 -4.16 21.67
C ASN A 2 1.76 -2.94 21.10
N PRO A 3 1.15 -2.20 20.15
CA PRO A 3 1.75 -0.99 19.61
C PRO A 3 1.87 0.09 20.70
N ILE A 4 2.86 0.96 20.56
CA ILE A 4 2.96 2.19 21.34
C ILE A 4 2.02 3.21 20.70
N VAL A 5 1.00 3.61 21.42
CA VAL A 5 -0.01 4.55 20.91
C VAL A 5 0.34 5.97 21.34
N VAL A 6 0.38 6.88 20.36
CA VAL A 6 0.68 8.31 20.54
C VAL A 6 -0.39 9.11 19.80
N ARG A 7 -0.72 10.30 20.26
CA ARG A 7 -1.58 11.23 19.55
C ARG A 7 -0.74 12.27 18.78
N GLU A 8 -1.34 12.87 17.77
CA GLU A 8 -0.78 14.09 17.18
C GLU A 8 -0.40 15.09 18.27
N TYR A 9 0.74 15.74 18.12
CA TYR A 9 1.32 16.70 19.06
C TYR A 9 1.71 16.14 20.44
N GLU A 10 1.66 14.84 20.65
CA GLU A 10 2.22 14.21 21.84
C GLU A 10 3.69 13.83 21.63
N LYS A 11 4.46 13.87 22.71
CA LYS A 11 5.90 13.60 22.66
C LYS A 11 6.21 12.10 22.64
N ILE A 12 7.04 11.68 21.71
CA ILE A 12 7.72 10.39 21.71
C ILE A 12 9.15 10.64 22.21
N GLY A 13 9.55 10.10 23.34
CA GLY A 13 10.83 10.45 23.95
C GLY A 13 11.71 9.25 24.32
N ILE A 14 12.92 9.57 24.77
CA ILE A 14 13.79 8.61 25.46
C ILE A 14 13.34 8.51 26.92
N LYS A 15 13.62 7.36 27.54
CA LYS A 15 13.20 7.01 28.90
C LYS A 15 13.36 8.19 29.89
N GLY A 16 12.22 8.67 30.42
CA GLY A 16 12.15 9.81 31.33
C GLY A 16 11.84 11.16 30.66
N ALA A 17 11.75 11.24 29.33
CA ALA A 17 11.47 12.47 28.60
C ALA A 17 9.99 12.65 28.22
N SER A 18 9.21 11.57 28.17
CA SER A 18 7.78 11.60 27.83
C SER A 18 7.00 10.48 28.52
N LYS A 19 5.67 10.48 28.36
CA LYS A 19 4.82 9.36 28.80
C LYS A 19 4.96 8.14 27.88
N THR A 20 5.44 8.34 26.67
CA THR A 20 5.62 7.33 25.62
C THR A 20 7.12 7.21 25.33
N ASP A 21 7.83 6.55 26.23
CA ASP A 21 9.27 6.42 26.14
C ASP A 21 9.66 5.19 25.31
N ILE A 22 10.62 5.36 24.42
CA ILE A 22 11.25 4.29 23.65
C ILE A 22 12.73 4.15 24.01
N ASP A 23 13.31 2.99 23.69
CA ASP A 23 14.73 2.76 23.86
C ASP A 23 15.57 3.74 23.02
N LYS A 24 16.73 4.18 23.56
CA LYS A 24 17.61 5.16 22.93
C LYS A 24 18.07 4.73 21.53
N ASN A 25 18.32 3.44 21.32
CA ASN A 25 18.75 2.97 19.99
C ASN A 25 17.61 3.10 18.98
N LYS A 26 16.39 2.74 19.37
CA LYS A 26 15.19 2.87 18.54
C LYS A 26 14.83 4.33 18.30
N PHE A 27 15.00 5.18 19.29
CA PHE A 27 14.84 6.62 19.14
C PHE A 27 15.83 7.19 18.10
N ASN A 28 17.08 6.76 18.14
CA ASN A 28 18.07 7.20 17.16
C ASN A 28 17.74 6.68 15.73
N LYS A 29 17.29 5.43 15.59
CA LYS A 29 16.80 4.90 14.30
C LYS A 29 15.62 5.71 13.77
N LEU A 30 14.62 6.02 14.62
CA LEU A 30 13.49 6.87 14.26
C LEU A 30 13.94 8.26 13.79
N LYS A 31 14.87 8.86 14.53
CA LYS A 31 15.43 10.17 14.20
C LYS A 31 16.21 10.17 12.88
N GLU A 32 16.97 9.12 12.62
CA GLU A 32 17.70 8.93 11.36
C GLU A 32 16.70 8.72 10.19
N PHE A 33 15.67 7.90 10.39
CA PHE A 33 14.61 7.68 9.42
C PHE A 33 13.90 8.99 9.03
N ILE A 34 13.50 9.79 10.02
CA ILE A 34 12.84 11.08 9.80
C ILE A 34 13.74 12.01 8.96
N LYS A 35 15.03 12.12 9.29
CA LYS A 35 15.96 12.95 8.57
C LYS A 35 16.27 12.47 7.16
N THR A 36 16.47 11.16 7.00
CA THR A 36 16.78 10.56 5.70
C THR A 36 15.64 10.77 4.70
N ASN A 37 14.39 10.68 5.18
CA ASN A 37 13.20 10.86 4.37
C ASN A 37 12.66 12.31 4.40
N LYS A 38 13.40 13.26 5.01
CA LYS A 38 13.03 14.67 5.11
C LYS A 38 11.66 14.93 5.73
N LEU A 39 11.24 14.09 6.67
CA LEU A 39 9.94 14.17 7.33
C LEU A 39 9.87 15.30 8.38
N ASP A 40 10.95 15.99 8.63
CA ASP A 40 11.06 17.21 9.44
C ASP A 40 11.12 18.51 8.60
N GLU A 41 11.07 18.39 7.26
CA GLU A 41 10.95 19.49 6.31
C GLU A 41 9.45 19.73 5.93
N ASP A 42 9.18 20.59 4.95
CA ASP A 42 7.81 20.88 4.48
C ASP A 42 7.36 19.90 3.38
N PRO A 43 6.20 19.22 3.51
CA PRO A 43 5.27 19.23 4.64
C PRO A 43 5.81 18.53 5.88
N LYS A 44 5.66 19.16 7.04
CA LYS A 44 6.28 18.72 8.27
C LYS A 44 5.48 17.61 8.97
N PHE A 45 6.00 16.38 8.91
CA PHE A 45 5.41 15.24 9.61
C PHE A 45 5.81 15.18 11.08
N PHE A 46 7.05 15.62 11.39
CA PHE A 46 7.62 15.57 12.72
C PHE A 46 8.40 16.80 13.08
N GLU A 47 8.30 17.21 14.33
CA GLU A 47 9.27 18.10 14.96
C GLU A 47 10.29 17.28 15.74
N VAL A 48 11.57 17.45 15.41
CA VAL A 48 12.66 16.65 15.98
C VAL A 48 13.47 17.49 16.97
N TYR A 49 13.46 17.09 18.23
CA TYR A 49 14.26 17.67 19.29
C TYR A 49 15.39 16.73 19.73
N LYS A 50 16.19 17.14 20.72
CA LYS A 50 17.31 16.34 21.21
C LYS A 50 16.85 15.01 21.80
N ASP A 51 15.85 15.06 22.69
CA ASP A 51 15.43 13.95 23.54
C ASP A 51 13.98 13.52 23.31
N TYR A 52 13.27 14.15 22.39
CA TYR A 52 11.90 13.80 22.00
C TYR A 52 11.57 14.23 20.55
N ILE A 53 10.55 13.62 20.00
CA ILE A 53 9.98 13.88 18.67
C ILE A 53 8.49 14.13 18.85
N ILE A 54 7.90 15.03 18.07
CA ILE A 54 6.48 15.36 18.11
C ILE A 54 5.90 15.13 16.71
N PRO A 55 4.95 14.17 16.54
CA PRO A 55 4.21 14.02 15.29
C PRO A 55 3.28 15.21 15.08
N GLN A 56 3.16 15.66 13.83
CA GLN A 56 2.34 16.81 13.41
C GLN A 56 1.03 16.33 12.74
N ASN A 57 0.50 17.03 11.77
CA ASN A 57 -0.79 16.82 11.08
C ASN A 57 -0.93 15.50 10.30
N PHE A 58 -0.19 14.47 10.66
CA PHE A 58 -0.23 13.15 10.04
C PHE A 58 -0.47 12.08 11.09
N ILE A 59 -1.32 11.15 10.74
CA ILE A 59 -1.56 9.94 11.52
C ILE A 59 -1.00 8.73 10.76
N GLY A 60 -0.79 7.63 11.47
CA GLY A 60 -0.25 6.45 10.81
C GLY A 60 0.45 5.49 11.74
N SER A 61 1.34 4.70 11.17
CA SER A 61 2.12 3.71 11.90
C SER A 61 3.56 3.74 11.46
N ILE A 62 4.48 3.61 12.43
CA ILE A 62 5.92 3.45 12.18
C ILE A 62 6.35 2.15 12.85
N ASN A 63 6.91 1.24 12.07
CA ASN A 63 7.53 0.03 12.57
C ASN A 63 9.05 0.18 12.61
N ILE A 64 9.64 -0.05 13.77
CA ILE A 64 11.09 0.01 14.00
C ILE A 64 11.49 -1.28 14.71
N ASP A 65 12.25 -2.14 14.04
CA ASP A 65 12.60 -3.47 14.55
C ASP A 65 11.31 -4.22 15.03
N ASN A 66 11.23 -4.47 16.34
CA ASN A 66 10.10 -5.17 16.97
C ASN A 66 9.10 -4.23 17.68
N ILE A 67 9.11 -2.93 17.37
CA ILE A 67 8.15 -1.97 17.94
C ILE A 67 7.34 -1.34 16.82
N SER A 68 6.02 -1.28 17.04
CA SER A 68 5.11 -0.47 16.25
C SER A 68 4.70 0.76 17.07
N ILE A 69 4.82 1.94 16.46
CA ILE A 69 4.34 3.21 17.01
C ILE A 69 3.15 3.63 16.17
N GLU A 70 1.99 3.75 16.79
CA GLU A 70 0.76 4.21 16.13
C GLU A 70 0.44 5.63 16.54
N ILE A 71 0.25 6.50 15.54
CA ILE A 71 -0.09 7.91 15.72
C ILE A 71 -1.55 8.09 15.35
N PHE A 72 -2.37 8.47 16.32
CA PHE A 72 -3.80 8.73 16.15
C PHE A 72 -4.13 10.22 16.18
N PRO A 73 -5.28 10.63 15.59
CA PRO A 73 -5.69 12.02 15.60
C PRO A 73 -6.05 12.49 17.02
N LYS A 74 -5.84 13.76 17.30
CA LYS A 74 -6.24 14.44 18.54
C LYS A 74 -7.72 14.80 18.52
N ILE A 75 -8.60 13.89 18.15
CA ILE A 75 -10.05 14.12 18.20
C ILE A 75 -10.55 13.84 19.62
N PRO A 76 -11.26 14.77 20.26
CA PRO A 76 -11.88 14.51 21.56
C PRO A 76 -13.00 13.49 21.38
N LEU A 77 -12.77 12.25 21.79
CA LEU A 77 -13.77 11.20 21.81
C LEU A 77 -14.47 11.22 23.17
N VAL A 78 -15.79 11.07 23.16
CA VAL A 78 -16.66 11.13 24.36
C VAL A 78 -16.39 9.97 25.33
N LYS A 79 -15.69 8.90 24.91
CA LYS A 79 -15.20 7.81 25.78
C LYS A 79 -13.82 7.35 25.27
N ASP A 80 -12.81 7.49 26.12
CA ASP A 80 -11.40 7.17 25.86
C ASP A 80 -11.11 5.66 25.92
N ASN A 81 -11.61 4.88 24.96
CA ASN A 81 -11.16 3.51 24.77
C ASN A 81 -10.27 3.47 23.51
N GLU A 82 -9.02 2.97 23.61
CA GLU A 82 -8.05 2.98 22.51
C GLU A 82 -8.55 2.21 21.27
N ASN A 83 -9.34 1.16 21.50
CA ASN A 83 -9.95 0.36 20.44
C ASN A 83 -10.92 1.19 19.57
N HIS A 84 -11.71 2.06 20.18
CA HIS A 84 -12.62 2.95 19.44
C HIS A 84 -11.90 4.00 18.59
N LYS A 85 -10.64 4.34 18.89
CA LYS A 85 -9.86 5.30 18.09
C LYS A 85 -9.46 4.70 16.74
N LYS A 86 -9.02 3.44 16.76
CA LYS A 86 -8.65 2.71 15.55
C LYS A 86 -9.87 2.47 14.66
N GLU A 87 -10.97 1.99 15.23
CA GLU A 87 -12.23 1.81 14.51
C GLU A 87 -12.68 3.11 13.85
N ARG A 88 -12.67 4.23 14.58
CA ARG A 88 -13.04 5.54 14.05
C ARG A 88 -12.12 6.01 12.91
N PHE A 89 -10.83 5.80 13.04
CA PHE A 89 -9.90 6.14 11.98
C PHE A 89 -10.17 5.32 10.72
N LEU A 90 -10.35 4.04 10.90
CA LEU A 90 -10.69 3.15 9.82
C LEU A 90 -12.05 3.53 9.20
N GLU A 91 -13.11 3.84 9.95
CA GLU A 91 -14.38 4.39 9.46
C GLU A 91 -14.19 5.66 8.59
N ILE A 92 -13.27 6.54 8.99
CA ILE A 92 -12.96 7.75 8.21
C ILE A 92 -12.30 7.38 6.88
N LEU A 93 -11.39 6.41 6.87
CA LEU A 93 -10.72 5.94 5.66
C LEU A 93 -11.66 5.30 4.63
N GLU A 94 -12.78 4.69 5.04
CA GLU A 94 -13.78 4.16 4.09
C GLU A 94 -14.34 5.23 3.13
N TYR A 95 -14.36 6.47 3.55
CA TYR A 95 -14.84 7.58 2.73
C TYR A 95 -13.79 8.11 1.75
N VAL A 96 -12.56 7.60 1.81
CA VAL A 96 -11.50 7.91 0.86
C VAL A 96 -11.59 6.97 -0.33
N GLU A 97 -11.58 7.50 -1.56
CA GLU A 97 -11.78 6.70 -2.79
C GLU A 97 -10.86 5.48 -2.91
N THR A 98 -9.61 5.59 -2.45
CA THR A 98 -8.62 4.51 -2.49
C THR A 98 -9.03 3.32 -1.59
N PHE A 99 -9.82 3.57 -0.54
CA PHE A 99 -10.21 2.60 0.47
C PHE A 99 -11.72 2.32 0.48
N ASN A 100 -12.49 2.88 -0.48
CA ASN A 100 -13.96 2.98 -0.51
C ASN A 100 -14.70 1.65 -0.80
N GLU A 101 -14.09 0.50 -0.64
CA GLU A 101 -14.76 -0.80 -0.85
C GLU A 101 -14.67 -1.65 0.42
N ASN A 102 -15.56 -1.38 1.41
CA ASN A 102 -15.82 -2.26 2.59
C ASN A 102 -14.57 -2.89 3.23
N ILE A 103 -13.59 -2.05 3.60
CA ILE A 103 -12.40 -2.50 4.34
C ILE A 103 -12.81 -3.07 5.71
N TYR A 104 -14.01 -2.70 6.21
CA TYR A 104 -14.52 -3.01 7.55
C TYR A 104 -15.30 -4.31 7.68
N GLU A 105 -15.82 -4.89 6.61
CA GLU A 105 -16.57 -6.14 6.72
C GLU A 105 -15.76 -7.27 7.34
N ASN A 106 -14.44 -7.10 7.40
CA ASN A 106 -13.48 -8.06 7.95
C ASN A 106 -12.90 -7.65 9.31
N LEU A 107 -13.41 -6.61 9.96
CA LEU A 107 -13.10 -6.35 11.37
C LEU A 107 -13.81 -7.39 12.24
N GLU A 108 -13.38 -8.66 12.13
CA GLU A 108 -13.73 -9.65 13.13
C GLU A 108 -13.18 -9.20 14.49
N ILE A 109 -14.04 -9.27 15.48
CA ILE A 109 -13.80 -9.06 16.90
C ILE A 109 -12.58 -9.91 17.33
N GLY A 110 -11.39 -9.33 17.33
CA GLY A 110 -10.13 -10.05 17.67
C GLY A 110 -8.85 -9.34 17.22
N ASN A 111 -8.93 -8.42 16.26
CA ASN A 111 -7.77 -7.71 15.72
C ASN A 111 -7.56 -6.31 16.36
N GLU A 112 -8.12 -6.05 17.51
CA GLU A 112 -8.09 -4.75 18.19
C GLU A 112 -6.65 -4.27 18.45
N ASN A 113 -5.73 -5.22 18.73
CA ASN A 113 -4.33 -4.93 19.03
C ASN A 113 -3.38 -5.07 17.81
N MET A 114 -3.91 -5.36 16.60
CA MET A 114 -3.07 -5.47 15.42
C MET A 114 -2.64 -4.07 14.95
N PRO A 115 -1.36 -3.82 14.66
CA PRO A 115 -0.92 -2.56 14.08
C PRO A 115 -1.67 -2.22 12.79
N ILE A 116 -1.90 -0.92 12.55
CA ILE A 116 -2.65 -0.43 11.36
C ILE A 116 -2.06 -0.98 10.07
N LEU A 117 -0.74 -0.98 9.94
CA LEU A 117 -0.06 -1.52 8.76
C LEU A 117 -0.34 -3.01 8.56
N GLU A 118 -0.28 -3.81 9.62
CA GLU A 118 -0.57 -5.24 9.58
C GLU A 118 -2.04 -5.52 9.24
N PHE A 119 -2.94 -4.64 9.67
CA PHE A 119 -4.34 -4.70 9.28
C PHE A 119 -4.53 -4.53 7.77
N PHE A 120 -3.88 -3.54 7.13
CA PHE A 120 -3.92 -3.37 5.68
C PHE A 120 -3.29 -4.56 4.94
N ILE A 121 -2.19 -5.10 5.48
CA ILE A 121 -1.54 -6.30 4.94
C ILE A 121 -2.51 -7.50 5.00
N SER A 122 -3.17 -7.73 6.14
CA SER A 122 -4.13 -8.82 6.31
C SER A 122 -5.29 -8.70 5.31
N ASN A 123 -5.88 -7.52 5.16
CA ASN A 123 -6.95 -7.28 4.18
C ASN A 123 -6.50 -7.54 2.75
N PHE A 124 -5.29 -7.11 2.39
CA PHE A 124 -4.74 -7.38 1.06
C PHE A 124 -4.57 -8.89 0.82
N ILE A 125 -4.02 -9.61 1.80
CA ILE A 125 -3.85 -11.08 1.74
C ILE A 125 -5.21 -11.75 1.50
N GLU A 126 -6.25 -11.39 2.25
CA GLU A 126 -7.59 -11.96 2.11
C GLU A 126 -8.18 -11.73 0.72
N GLU A 127 -8.03 -10.52 0.17
CA GLU A 127 -8.50 -10.22 -1.18
C GLU A 127 -7.72 -11.01 -2.24
N VAL A 128 -6.41 -11.17 -2.09
CA VAL A 128 -5.60 -12.01 -2.99
C VAL A 128 -5.98 -13.49 -2.87
N GLU A 129 -6.25 -14.00 -1.67
CA GLU A 129 -6.75 -15.37 -1.48
C GLU A 129 -8.09 -15.60 -2.20
N LYS A 130 -9.01 -14.63 -2.18
CA LYS A 130 -10.27 -14.71 -2.94
C LYS A 130 -10.01 -14.82 -4.45
N ILE A 131 -9.02 -14.09 -4.97
CA ILE A 131 -8.62 -14.15 -6.39
C ILE A 131 -8.04 -15.52 -6.72
N VAL A 132 -7.09 -16.02 -5.91
CA VAL A 132 -6.48 -17.34 -6.12
C VAL A 132 -7.55 -18.45 -6.11
N LYS A 133 -8.50 -18.41 -5.17
CA LYS A 133 -9.63 -19.35 -5.11
C LYS A 133 -10.53 -19.29 -6.35
N LYS A 134 -10.71 -18.10 -6.93
CA LYS A 134 -11.51 -17.90 -8.16
C LYS A 134 -10.75 -18.28 -9.42
N GLY A 135 -9.44 -18.29 -9.37
CA GLY A 135 -8.52 -18.52 -10.47
C GLY A 135 -7.91 -17.22 -11.01
N LEU A 136 -6.60 -17.28 -11.27
CA LEU A 136 -5.85 -16.16 -11.84
C LEU A 136 -6.28 -15.90 -13.28
N VAL A 137 -6.34 -14.62 -13.67
CA VAL A 137 -6.73 -14.22 -15.04
C VAL A 137 -5.55 -14.41 -15.98
N TYR A 138 -5.85 -15.02 -17.12
CA TYR A 138 -4.94 -15.09 -18.27
C TYR A 138 -5.28 -14.00 -19.27
N SER A 139 -4.26 -13.40 -19.87
CA SER A 139 -4.40 -12.39 -20.93
C SER A 139 -3.49 -12.68 -22.10
N TYR A 140 -3.83 -12.13 -23.27
CA TYR A 140 -2.92 -12.12 -24.42
C TYR A 140 -1.88 -11.03 -24.23
N ILE A 141 -0.61 -11.45 -24.23
CA ILE A 141 0.55 -10.57 -24.09
C ILE A 141 1.29 -10.56 -25.40
N ASN A 142 1.51 -9.37 -25.96
CA ASN A 142 2.32 -9.23 -27.16
C ASN A 142 3.80 -9.43 -26.81
N LYS A 143 4.42 -10.43 -27.44
CA LYS A 143 5.84 -10.76 -27.30
C LYS A 143 6.58 -10.44 -28.59
N SER A 144 7.82 -9.94 -28.45
CA SER A 144 8.76 -9.71 -29.53
C SER A 144 10.02 -10.53 -29.21
N GLU A 145 10.17 -11.66 -29.86
CA GLU A 145 11.24 -12.62 -29.54
C GLU A 145 11.94 -13.17 -30.79
N ASN A 146 13.20 -13.55 -30.60
CA ASN A 146 14.00 -14.20 -31.63
C ASN A 146 13.90 -15.72 -31.49
N ILE A 147 13.01 -16.35 -32.27
CA ILE A 147 12.62 -17.76 -32.16
C ILE A 147 12.98 -18.59 -33.38
N LEU A 148 13.03 -19.92 -33.24
CA LEU A 148 13.45 -20.85 -34.27
C LEU A 148 12.37 -21.17 -35.32
N TYR A 149 11.13 -20.75 -35.09
CA TYR A 149 9.97 -21.06 -35.92
C TYR A 149 9.08 -19.85 -36.15
N PHE A 150 8.31 -19.88 -37.22
CA PHE A 150 7.34 -18.82 -37.52
C PHE A 150 6.16 -18.87 -36.56
N LYS A 151 5.92 -17.74 -35.84
CA LYS A 151 4.76 -17.54 -34.98
C LYS A 151 4.31 -16.08 -35.02
N GLY A 152 3.12 -15.81 -35.48
CA GLY A 152 2.60 -14.44 -35.59
C GLY A 152 3.18 -13.67 -36.78
N LYS A 153 3.67 -12.44 -36.54
CA LYS A 153 4.15 -11.52 -37.57
C LYS A 153 5.68 -11.35 -37.50
N LEU A 154 6.36 -11.44 -38.65
CA LEU A 154 7.79 -11.17 -38.74
C LEU A 154 8.08 -9.68 -38.49
N ASP A 155 8.96 -9.38 -37.56
CA ASP A 155 9.53 -8.06 -37.32
C ASP A 155 10.76 -7.88 -38.22
N LEU A 156 10.56 -7.44 -39.46
CA LEU A 156 11.61 -7.27 -40.44
C LEU A 156 12.78 -6.38 -39.98
N PRO A 157 12.55 -5.20 -39.35
CA PRO A 157 13.65 -4.37 -38.87
C PRO A 157 14.55 -5.08 -37.87
N ASN A 158 13.97 -5.72 -36.87
CA ASN A 158 14.73 -6.45 -35.87
C ASN A 158 15.30 -7.76 -36.42
N HIS A 159 14.59 -8.43 -37.35
CA HIS A 159 15.10 -9.63 -37.99
C HIS A 159 16.38 -9.33 -38.80
N ILE A 160 16.39 -8.28 -39.61
CA ILE A 160 17.58 -7.85 -40.37
C ILE A 160 18.72 -7.44 -39.42
N LYS A 161 18.41 -6.79 -38.33
CA LYS A 161 19.40 -6.30 -37.36
C LYS A 161 20.10 -7.42 -36.59
N TYR A 162 19.36 -8.45 -36.19
CA TYR A 162 19.84 -9.47 -35.26
C TYR A 162 20.11 -10.83 -35.89
N ASN A 163 19.53 -11.15 -37.09
CA ASN A 163 19.53 -12.49 -37.65
C ASN A 163 20.27 -12.56 -39.02
N ILE A 164 21.35 -11.82 -39.19
CA ILE A 164 22.12 -11.82 -40.48
C ILE A 164 22.72 -13.21 -40.78
N ILE A 165 23.00 -14.03 -39.77
CA ILE A 165 23.71 -15.32 -39.88
C ILE A 165 22.96 -16.47 -39.19
N GLU A 166 21.89 -16.22 -38.43
CA GLU A 166 21.22 -17.20 -37.60
C GLU A 166 19.93 -17.75 -38.24
N ASN A 167 19.69 -19.05 -38.09
CA ASN A 167 18.43 -19.71 -38.49
C ASN A 167 17.29 -19.41 -37.50
N ARG A 168 17.08 -18.13 -37.18
CA ARG A 168 16.04 -17.66 -36.28
C ARG A 168 15.22 -16.56 -36.93
N PHE A 169 14.03 -16.31 -36.39
CA PHE A 169 13.12 -15.32 -36.91
C PHE A 169 12.73 -14.37 -35.75
N PHE A 170 12.86 -13.08 -35.96
CA PHE A 170 12.39 -12.10 -34.99
C PHE A 170 10.90 -11.89 -35.21
N MET A 171 10.10 -12.41 -34.27
CA MET A 171 8.65 -12.52 -34.41
C MET A 171 7.92 -11.71 -33.40
N ASN A 172 6.82 -11.06 -33.82
CA ASN A 172 5.83 -10.44 -32.94
C ASN A 172 4.60 -11.31 -32.92
N PHE A 173 4.20 -11.78 -31.73
CA PHE A 173 3.06 -12.66 -31.57
C PHE A 173 2.37 -12.45 -30.22
N ASP A 174 1.08 -12.75 -30.18
CA ASP A 174 0.33 -12.74 -28.94
C ASP A 174 0.40 -14.13 -28.29
N GLU A 175 0.71 -14.16 -27.01
CA GLU A 175 0.75 -15.36 -26.18
C GLU A 175 -0.26 -15.27 -25.07
N PHE A 176 -1.08 -16.32 -24.92
CA PHE A 176 -2.02 -16.44 -23.81
C PHE A 176 -1.25 -16.84 -22.56
N SER A 177 -1.10 -15.91 -21.62
CA SER A 177 -0.19 -16.03 -20.49
C SER A 177 -0.84 -15.63 -19.17
N ILE A 178 -0.36 -16.24 -18.09
CA ILE A 178 -0.69 -15.86 -16.72
C ILE A 178 -0.06 -14.52 -16.31
N ASN A 179 0.95 -14.03 -17.07
CA ASN A 179 1.65 -12.78 -16.83
C ASN A 179 0.78 -11.55 -17.18
N SER A 180 -0.51 -11.57 -16.79
CA SER A 180 -1.36 -10.39 -16.90
C SER A 180 -0.84 -9.25 -16.02
N MET A 181 -1.13 -7.99 -16.38
CA MET A 181 -0.68 -6.83 -15.60
C MET A 181 -1.20 -6.89 -14.16
N GLU A 182 -2.42 -7.37 -13.99
CA GLU A 182 -3.07 -7.56 -12.70
C GLU A 182 -2.29 -8.53 -11.81
N ASN A 183 -1.98 -9.72 -12.35
CA ASN A 183 -1.24 -10.73 -11.62
C ASN A 183 0.19 -10.28 -11.27
N CYS A 184 0.86 -9.61 -12.20
CA CYS A 184 2.19 -9.03 -11.96
C CYS A 184 2.16 -7.99 -10.82
N LEU A 185 1.14 -7.12 -10.77
CA LEU A 185 1.00 -6.14 -9.70
C LEU A 185 0.71 -6.79 -8.35
N LEU A 186 -0.13 -7.82 -8.30
CA LEU A 186 -0.38 -8.54 -7.05
C LEU A 186 0.89 -9.23 -6.55
N LYS A 187 1.67 -9.88 -7.44
CA LYS A 187 2.95 -10.49 -7.06
C LYS A 187 3.94 -9.46 -6.53
N LEU A 188 4.12 -8.33 -7.22
CA LEU A 188 4.99 -7.24 -6.77
C LEU A 188 4.59 -6.72 -5.38
N ALA A 189 3.28 -6.57 -5.12
CA ALA A 189 2.79 -6.17 -3.81
C ALA A 189 3.07 -7.23 -2.75
N LEU A 190 2.84 -8.53 -3.03
CA LEU A 190 3.18 -9.63 -2.13
C LEU A 190 4.67 -9.67 -1.80
N GLU A 191 5.54 -9.49 -2.79
CA GLU A 191 7.00 -9.42 -2.60
C GLU A 191 7.41 -8.23 -1.73
N LYS A 192 6.76 -7.07 -1.90
CA LYS A 192 7.02 -5.88 -1.07
C LYS A 192 6.57 -6.09 0.37
N ILE A 193 5.33 -6.54 0.60
CA ILE A 193 4.79 -6.71 1.96
C ILE A 193 5.45 -7.86 2.73
N LYS A 194 5.99 -8.88 2.05
CA LYS A 194 6.79 -9.94 2.66
C LYS A 194 7.96 -9.38 3.49
N ASN A 195 8.59 -8.32 3.01
CA ASN A 195 9.74 -7.68 3.67
C ASN A 195 9.34 -6.65 4.74
N ILE A 196 8.06 -6.38 4.89
CA ILE A 196 7.51 -5.31 5.74
C ILE A 196 6.75 -5.87 6.91
N SER A 197 6.02 -6.97 6.69
CA SER A 197 5.20 -7.59 7.73
C SER A 197 6.05 -8.13 8.86
N SER A 198 5.67 -7.78 10.07
CA SER A 198 6.22 -8.31 11.33
C SER A 198 5.31 -9.37 11.97
N ASN A 199 4.12 -9.58 11.41
CA ASN A 199 3.15 -10.57 11.90
C ASN A 199 3.43 -11.93 11.29
N ILE A 200 3.65 -12.95 12.14
CA ILE A 200 4.01 -14.32 11.72
C ILE A 200 2.90 -14.92 10.86
N GLU A 201 1.63 -14.74 11.24
CA GLU A 201 0.49 -15.30 10.51
C GLU A 201 0.38 -14.69 9.10
N ASN A 202 0.53 -13.36 8.98
CA ASN A 202 0.55 -12.68 7.69
C ASN A 202 1.72 -13.17 6.84
N THR A 203 2.92 -13.29 7.42
CA THR A 203 4.11 -13.78 6.72
C THR A 203 3.92 -15.17 6.17
N ASP A 204 3.34 -16.09 6.94
CA ASP A 204 3.05 -17.46 6.49
C ASP A 204 2.04 -17.50 5.34
N LYS A 205 0.98 -16.67 5.41
CA LYS A 205 0.00 -16.54 4.32
C LYS A 205 0.64 -15.95 3.05
N ILE A 206 1.48 -14.92 3.18
CA ILE A 206 2.21 -14.33 2.05
C ILE A 206 3.09 -15.37 1.36
N HIS A 207 3.83 -16.18 2.11
CA HIS A 207 4.65 -17.25 1.54
C HIS A 207 3.83 -18.26 0.73
N LYS A 208 2.68 -18.69 1.27
CA LYS A 208 1.76 -19.61 0.56
C LYS A 208 1.21 -19.00 -0.72
N LEU A 209 0.87 -17.71 -0.68
CA LEU A 209 0.40 -17.00 -1.87
C LEU A 209 1.51 -16.85 -2.92
N LEU A 210 2.72 -16.49 -2.52
CA LEU A 210 3.85 -16.34 -3.45
C LEU A 210 4.16 -17.64 -4.22
N ILE A 211 3.93 -18.80 -3.63
CA ILE A 211 4.03 -20.10 -4.33
C ILE A 211 3.00 -20.17 -5.47
N GLN A 212 1.76 -19.66 -5.26
CA GLN A 212 0.74 -19.65 -6.31
C GLN A 212 1.05 -18.67 -7.46
N PHE A 213 1.95 -17.73 -7.22
CA PHE A 213 2.39 -16.72 -8.17
C PHE A 213 3.80 -17.01 -8.73
N GLU A 214 4.38 -18.21 -8.52
CA GLU A 214 5.77 -18.50 -8.89
C GLU A 214 6.03 -18.33 -10.39
N ASP A 215 5.09 -18.78 -11.25
CA ASP A 215 5.20 -18.71 -12.71
C ASP A 215 5.02 -17.30 -13.29
N ILE A 216 4.73 -16.29 -12.47
CA ILE A 216 4.51 -14.92 -12.90
C ILE A 216 5.83 -14.16 -12.87
N GLU A 217 6.21 -13.56 -13.99
CA GLU A 217 7.45 -12.80 -14.15
C GLU A 217 7.23 -11.33 -13.75
N THR A 218 8.01 -10.84 -12.78
CA THR A 218 7.94 -9.44 -12.31
C THR A 218 9.21 -8.63 -12.57
N SER A 219 10.28 -9.28 -13.03
CA SER A 219 11.58 -8.64 -13.26
C SER A 219 11.51 -7.46 -14.22
N GLY A 220 12.03 -6.31 -13.81
CA GLY A 220 12.09 -5.08 -14.62
C GLY A 220 10.76 -4.37 -14.83
N LEU A 221 9.67 -4.82 -14.21
CA LEU A 221 8.38 -4.16 -14.32
C LEU A 221 8.30 -2.92 -13.41
N ASN A 222 7.68 -1.85 -13.92
CA ASN A 222 7.41 -0.64 -13.16
C ASN A 222 5.91 -0.58 -12.78
N PRO A 223 5.56 -0.64 -11.49
CA PRO A 223 4.18 -0.64 -11.04
C PRO A 223 3.37 0.57 -11.52
N VAL A 224 3.97 1.77 -11.53
CA VAL A 224 3.30 3.00 -11.98
C VAL A 224 2.82 2.89 -13.42
N HIS A 225 3.66 2.33 -14.30
CA HIS A 225 3.30 2.12 -15.70
C HIS A 225 2.23 1.04 -15.86
N LEU A 226 2.29 -0.02 -15.07
CA LEU A 226 1.30 -1.09 -15.12
C LEU A 226 -0.07 -0.57 -14.68
N PHE A 227 -0.17 0.14 -13.56
CA PHE A 227 -1.44 0.71 -13.09
C PHE A 227 -2.11 1.64 -14.10
N LYS A 228 -1.33 2.44 -14.83
CA LYS A 228 -1.85 3.33 -15.89
C LYS A 228 -2.45 2.59 -17.09
N LYS A 229 -2.06 1.33 -17.32
CA LYS A 229 -2.50 0.53 -18.47
C LYS A 229 -3.67 -0.40 -18.14
N ILE A 230 -4.02 -0.59 -16.87
CA ILE A 230 -5.13 -1.46 -16.49
C ILE A 230 -6.45 -0.84 -16.94
N LEU A 231 -7.19 -1.61 -17.73
CA LEU A 231 -8.55 -1.31 -18.12
C LEU A 231 -9.48 -2.36 -17.52
N TYR A 232 -10.38 -1.92 -16.63
CA TYR A 232 -11.34 -2.82 -16.00
C TYR A 232 -12.44 -3.22 -16.98
N ASN A 233 -12.77 -4.50 -16.97
CA ASN A 233 -13.86 -5.10 -17.72
C ASN A 233 -14.47 -6.26 -16.91
N LYS A 234 -15.53 -6.89 -17.40
CA LYS A 234 -16.22 -7.99 -16.70
C LYS A 234 -15.32 -9.17 -16.30
N LYS A 235 -14.16 -9.35 -16.98
CA LYS A 235 -13.24 -10.47 -16.70
C LYS A 235 -12.28 -10.18 -15.56
N ASN A 236 -11.91 -8.92 -15.32
CA ASN A 236 -10.93 -8.52 -14.31
C ASN A 236 -11.50 -7.57 -13.23
N GLU A 237 -12.80 -7.25 -13.28
CA GLU A 237 -13.45 -6.35 -12.31
C GLU A 237 -13.27 -6.83 -10.86
N PHE A 238 -13.24 -8.13 -10.64
CA PHE A 238 -13.05 -8.70 -9.31
C PHE A 238 -11.62 -8.52 -8.75
N TYR A 239 -10.66 -8.07 -9.55
CA TYR A 239 -9.33 -7.64 -9.09
C TYR A 239 -9.31 -6.23 -8.51
N LYS A 240 -10.34 -5.42 -8.76
CA LYS A 240 -10.32 -3.99 -8.46
C LYS A 240 -9.97 -3.69 -7.00
N LYS A 241 -10.58 -4.41 -6.05
CA LYS A 241 -10.34 -4.22 -4.63
C LYS A 241 -8.90 -4.56 -4.23
N SER A 242 -8.39 -5.72 -4.64
CA SER A 242 -7.01 -6.13 -4.37
C SER A 242 -5.98 -5.24 -5.06
N LEU A 243 -6.27 -4.74 -6.27
CA LEU A 243 -5.39 -3.80 -6.97
C LEU A 243 -5.37 -2.41 -6.33
N ASN A 244 -6.47 -1.94 -5.76
CA ASN A 244 -6.49 -0.71 -4.99
C ASN A 244 -5.61 -0.84 -3.73
N LEU A 245 -5.68 -1.97 -3.03
CA LEU A 245 -4.79 -2.25 -1.90
C LEU A 245 -3.32 -2.45 -2.35
N ALA A 246 -3.08 -3.12 -3.48
CA ALA A 246 -1.74 -3.24 -4.07
C ALA A 246 -1.15 -1.87 -4.41
N LYS A 247 -1.97 -0.96 -4.91
CA LYS A 247 -1.58 0.42 -5.22
C LYS A 247 -1.07 1.16 -3.98
N PHE A 248 -1.75 0.99 -2.85
CA PHE A 248 -1.32 1.53 -1.57
C PHE A 248 0.09 1.07 -1.17
N PHE A 249 0.42 -0.21 -1.39
CA PHE A 249 1.76 -0.73 -1.06
C PHE A 249 2.82 -0.41 -2.11
N LEU A 250 2.46 -0.34 -3.40
CA LEU A 250 3.43 -0.23 -4.49
C LEU A 250 3.78 1.21 -4.87
N LEU A 251 2.86 2.14 -4.67
CA LEU A 251 3.09 3.56 -4.91
C LEU A 251 3.48 4.22 -3.59
N ASP A 252 4.66 4.85 -3.59
CA ASP A 252 5.21 5.45 -2.37
C ASP A 252 4.41 6.69 -1.93
N GLU A 253 3.74 7.37 -2.88
CA GLU A 253 2.92 8.53 -2.60
C GLU A 253 1.56 8.44 -3.28
N SER A 254 0.52 8.75 -2.53
CA SER A 254 -0.84 8.98 -3.01
C SER A 254 -1.41 10.21 -2.31
N PRO A 255 -2.47 10.86 -2.81
CA PRO A 255 -3.09 12.01 -2.13
C PRO A 255 -3.52 11.71 -0.68
N TYR A 256 -3.77 10.46 -0.37
CA TYR A 256 -4.34 10.03 0.91
C TYR A 256 -3.40 9.21 1.78
N SER A 257 -2.23 8.82 1.27
CA SER A 257 -1.27 8.01 2.02
C SER A 257 0.14 8.14 1.48
N ILE A 258 1.11 8.17 2.36
CA ILE A 258 2.53 8.22 2.03
C ILE A 258 3.21 7.03 2.72
N PHE A 259 3.91 6.23 1.93
CA PHE A 259 4.55 5.01 2.38
C PHE A 259 6.07 5.15 2.28
N PHE A 260 6.76 4.98 3.40
CA PHE A 260 8.21 4.98 3.48
C PHE A 260 8.72 3.63 3.93
N ASN A 261 9.68 3.09 3.19
CA ASN A 261 10.39 1.89 3.57
C ASN A 261 11.89 2.15 3.44
N ASP A 262 12.55 2.34 4.57
CA ASP A 262 14.00 2.36 4.60
C ASP A 262 14.50 0.91 4.72
N LYS A 263 15.38 0.49 3.83
CA LYS A 263 16.08 -0.82 3.87
C LYS A 263 16.79 -1.09 5.19
N ARG A 264 16.82 -0.12 6.10
CA ARG A 264 17.45 -0.14 7.44
C ARG A 264 16.48 -0.50 8.58
N GLU A 265 15.44 -1.29 8.30
CA GLU A 265 14.55 -1.82 9.34
C GLU A 265 13.48 -0.84 9.88
N VAL A 266 13.24 0.28 9.20
CA VAL A 266 12.14 1.21 9.54
C VAL A 266 11.17 1.32 8.40
N THR A 267 9.89 1.11 8.70
CA THR A 267 8.80 1.29 7.75
C THR A 267 7.77 2.24 8.35
N GLY A 268 7.36 3.23 7.59
CA GLY A 268 6.34 4.19 7.99
C GLY A 268 5.23 4.30 6.96
N VAL A 269 4.00 4.36 7.42
CA VAL A 269 2.83 4.73 6.64
C VAL A 269 2.13 5.91 7.31
N PHE A 270 1.91 6.97 6.55
CA PHE A 270 1.34 8.21 7.04
C PHE A 270 0.15 8.63 6.19
N PHE A 271 -0.83 9.19 6.87
CA PHE A 271 -2.08 9.62 6.28
C PHE A 271 -2.26 11.12 6.60
N PRO A 272 -2.34 12.01 5.59
CA PRO A 272 -2.58 13.43 5.77
C PRO A 272 -4.02 13.65 6.26
N MET A 273 -4.18 14.03 7.53
CA MET A 273 -5.50 14.11 8.16
C MET A 273 -6.40 15.17 7.54
N GLU A 274 -5.84 16.29 7.08
CA GLU A 274 -6.62 17.33 6.44
C GLU A 274 -7.35 16.80 5.20
N THR A 275 -6.61 16.20 4.27
CA THR A 275 -7.17 15.65 3.02
C THR A 275 -8.17 14.52 3.29
N ILE A 276 -7.87 13.63 4.24
CA ILE A 276 -8.75 12.53 4.61
C ILE A 276 -10.04 13.04 5.23
N TYR A 277 -9.94 14.02 6.14
CA TYR A 277 -11.09 14.58 6.82
C TYR A 277 -11.98 15.40 5.87
N GLU A 278 -11.40 16.15 4.93
CA GLU A 278 -12.13 16.81 3.87
C GLU A 278 -12.93 15.81 3.00
N SER A 279 -12.29 14.73 2.58
CA SER A 279 -12.95 13.65 1.82
C SER A 279 -14.08 13.00 2.62
N TYR A 280 -13.87 12.74 3.91
CA TYR A 280 -14.88 12.20 4.81
C TYR A 280 -16.09 13.13 4.90
N ILE A 281 -15.88 14.40 5.20
CA ILE A 281 -16.96 15.40 5.32
C ILE A 281 -17.71 15.57 3.99
N ALA A 282 -16.96 15.70 2.88
CA ALA A 282 -17.56 15.86 1.56
C ALA A 282 -18.47 14.66 1.19
N ASN A 283 -18.03 13.44 1.45
CA ASN A 283 -18.81 12.25 1.17
C ASN A 283 -19.99 12.07 2.13
N LYS A 284 -19.83 12.39 3.41
CA LYS A 284 -20.96 12.43 4.38
C LYS A 284 -22.01 13.44 3.97
N LEU A 285 -21.61 14.64 3.55
CA LEU A 285 -22.55 15.66 3.06
C LEU A 285 -23.26 15.20 1.78
N LYS A 286 -22.56 14.59 0.83
CA LYS A 286 -23.18 14.00 -0.37
C LYS A 286 -24.23 12.95 -0.04
N GLN A 287 -24.04 12.15 0.99
CA GLN A 287 -25.04 11.16 1.44
C GLN A 287 -26.25 11.82 2.09
N LEU A 288 -26.06 12.94 2.80
CA LEU A 288 -27.14 13.66 3.50
C LEU A 288 -27.95 14.60 2.59
N ILE A 289 -27.35 15.09 1.51
CA ILE A 289 -27.98 16.02 0.57
C ILE A 289 -28.62 15.22 -0.56
N ASN A 290 -29.94 15.24 -0.64
CA ASN A 290 -30.69 14.68 -1.78
C ASN A 290 -30.18 15.26 -3.10
N LYS A 291 -30.06 14.42 -4.11
CA LYS A 291 -29.54 14.53 -5.50
C LYS A 291 -29.64 15.87 -6.28
N GLN A 292 -30.03 16.97 -5.69
CA GLN A 292 -30.23 18.25 -6.37
C GLN A 292 -29.13 19.30 -6.20
N ILE A 293 -28.12 19.04 -5.32
CA ILE A 293 -27.02 19.99 -5.07
C ILE A 293 -25.70 19.31 -5.45
N SER A 294 -24.99 19.88 -6.42
CA SER A 294 -23.62 19.45 -6.74
C SER A 294 -22.62 20.11 -5.77
N ILE A 295 -21.94 19.30 -4.99
CA ILE A 295 -20.80 19.77 -4.17
C ILE A 295 -19.54 19.64 -5.04
N LYS A 296 -18.87 20.77 -5.30
CA LYS A 296 -17.51 20.75 -5.88
C LYS A 296 -16.53 20.47 -4.74
N ILE A 297 -15.80 19.40 -4.87
CA ILE A 297 -14.60 19.13 -4.05
C ILE A 297 -13.45 19.85 -4.75
N GLN A 298 -12.58 20.50 -4.01
CA GLN A 298 -11.34 21.06 -4.55
C GLN A 298 -10.52 19.91 -5.15
N ASP A 299 -10.45 19.89 -6.49
CA ASP A 299 -9.45 19.08 -7.18
C ASP A 299 -8.15 19.88 -7.11
N ASP A 300 -7.22 19.42 -6.30
CA ASP A 300 -5.84 19.90 -6.36
C ASP A 300 -5.25 19.43 -7.69
N SER A 301 -5.10 20.38 -8.59
CA SER A 301 -4.41 20.27 -9.88
C SER A 301 -2.90 20.36 -9.70
#